data_eacccb7e1d70619b6353e3b627318a92
#
_entry.id   eacccb7e1d70619b6353e3b627318a92
#
_cell.length_a   1.000
_cell.length_b   1.000
_cell.length_c   1.000
_cell.angle_alpha   90.00
_cell.angle_beta   90.00
_cell.angle_gamma   90.00
#
_symmetry.space_group_name_H-M   'P 1'
#
loop_
_entity.id
_entity.type
_entity.pdbx_description
1 polymer ?
#
loop_
_entity_poly.entity_id
_entity_poly.type
_entity_poly.pdbx_seq_one_letter_code
_entity_poly.pdbx_strand_id
1 'polypeptide(L)'
;DIEVAGITLWMFGGVAELRSEARSAGAELRIALAGPAMSFGVAALSLGAAFALDQLGVPRLYVAALGWLGLINGFLAVFNLLPGAPLDGGRVLAAVIWMVRGDRLQAKLWAARGGRIVSVLIVAIGVAEVFLLRSGGGLWTIMIGWFLMTAARAEEARYASEAALGSVSVSDAMERDPASTRTWTTVADAVAGPVAEGGA
;
A
#
# COMPACT_ATOMS: atom_id res chain seq x y z
N ASP A 1 2.19 2.86 22.02
CA ASP A 1 1.64 4.07 21.37
C ASP A 1 2.52 4.42 20.19
N ILE A 2 1.89 4.58 19.02
CA ILE A 2 2.56 5.06 17.80
C ILE A 2 2.11 6.52 17.64
N GLU A 3 3.07 7.44 17.69
CA GLU A 3 2.77 8.85 17.49
C GLU A 3 2.49 9.13 16.02
N VAL A 4 1.36 9.78 15.76
CA VAL A 4 1.00 10.28 14.45
C VAL A 4 1.71 11.63 14.26
N ALA A 5 2.58 11.74 13.26
CA ALA A 5 3.29 12.98 12.94
C ALA A 5 2.36 14.03 12.34
N GLY A 6 1.40 13.59 11.54
CA GLY A 6 0.42 14.45 10.89
C GLY A 6 -0.59 13.64 10.10
N ILE A 7 -1.71 14.27 9.79
CA ILE A 7 -2.70 13.75 8.85
C ILE A 7 -2.82 14.75 7.72
N THR A 8 -2.43 14.36 6.53
CA THR A 8 -2.56 15.18 5.33
C THR A 8 -3.72 14.68 4.49
N LEU A 9 -4.70 15.55 4.27
CA LEU A 9 -5.84 15.27 3.41
C LEU A 9 -5.52 15.70 1.98
N TRP A 10 -5.63 14.77 1.04
CA TRP A 10 -5.49 15.00 -0.39
C TRP A 10 -6.83 14.77 -1.08
N MET A 11 -6.94 15.20 -2.32
CA MET A 11 -8.14 15.02 -3.15
C MET A 11 -8.60 13.55 -3.24
N PHE A 12 -7.70 12.60 -3.12
CA PHE A 12 -7.96 11.15 -3.21
C PHE A 12 -7.96 10.43 -1.87
N GLY A 13 -7.92 11.13 -0.73
CA GLY A 13 -7.96 10.52 0.60
C GLY A 13 -7.02 11.18 1.61
N GLY A 14 -6.92 10.58 2.79
CA GLY A 14 -6.04 11.03 3.87
C GLY A 14 -4.80 10.12 4.00
N VAL A 15 -3.65 10.74 4.19
CA VAL A 15 -2.41 10.04 4.53
C VAL A 15 -2.04 10.39 5.98
N ALA A 16 -1.98 9.38 6.84
CA ALA A 16 -1.46 9.51 8.19
C ALA A 16 0.04 9.19 8.19
N GLU A 17 0.85 10.18 8.49
CA GLU A 17 2.28 9.99 8.68
C GLU A 17 2.55 9.50 10.09
N LEU A 18 3.04 8.28 10.21
CA LEU A 18 3.47 7.71 11.48
C LEU A 18 4.94 8.05 11.72
N ARG A 19 5.27 8.59 12.90
CA ARG A 19 6.66 8.92 13.28
C ARG A 19 7.57 7.71 13.41
N SER A 20 7.00 6.54 13.59
CA SER A 20 7.77 5.29 13.71
C SER A 20 6.99 4.13 13.11
N GLU A 21 7.72 3.16 12.60
CA GLU A 21 7.14 1.90 12.19
C GLU A 21 6.59 1.12 13.40
N ALA A 22 5.63 0.21 13.16
CA ALA A 22 5.06 -0.62 14.21
C ALA A 22 6.16 -1.37 14.98
N ARG A 23 6.16 -1.24 16.31
CA ARG A 23 7.16 -1.85 17.18
C ARG A 23 6.96 -3.35 17.42
N SER A 24 5.79 -3.89 17.07
CA SER A 24 5.45 -5.30 17.22
C SER A 24 4.51 -5.77 16.12
N ALA A 25 4.55 -7.05 15.81
CA ALA A 25 3.67 -7.67 14.84
C ALA A 25 2.18 -7.52 15.19
N GLY A 26 1.84 -7.54 16.51
CA GLY A 26 0.48 -7.30 16.96
C GLY A 26 0.01 -5.86 16.76
N ALA A 27 0.92 -4.88 16.84
CA ALA A 27 0.60 -3.50 16.51
C ALA A 27 0.37 -3.34 14.99
N GLU A 28 1.24 -3.94 14.16
CA GLU A 28 1.10 -3.96 12.70
C GLU A 28 -0.24 -4.58 12.28
N LEU A 29 -0.62 -5.72 12.88
CA LEU A 29 -1.88 -6.39 12.60
C LEU A 29 -3.09 -5.50 12.89
N ARG A 30 -3.10 -4.82 14.05
CA ARG A 30 -4.21 -3.91 14.42
C ARG A 30 -4.32 -2.73 13.48
N ILE A 31 -3.20 -2.15 13.06
CA ILE A 31 -3.17 -1.05 12.10
C ILE A 31 -3.72 -1.53 10.75
N ALA A 32 -3.25 -2.68 10.27
CA ALA A 32 -3.66 -3.24 9.00
C ALA A 32 -5.16 -3.61 8.96
N LEU A 33 -5.71 -4.07 10.08
CA LEU A 33 -7.13 -4.42 10.16
C LEU A 33 -8.05 -3.19 10.35
N ALA A 34 -7.54 -2.06 10.78
CA ALA A 34 -8.36 -0.87 11.04
C ALA A 34 -9.07 -0.35 9.78
N GLY A 35 -8.39 -0.34 8.63
CA GLY A 35 -8.96 0.08 7.33
C GLY A 35 -10.15 -0.81 6.93
N PRO A 36 -9.95 -2.11 6.73
CA PRO A 36 -11.03 -3.04 6.42
C PRO A 36 -12.17 -3.03 7.45
N ALA A 37 -11.87 -2.95 8.75
CA ALA A 37 -12.88 -2.89 9.79
C ALA A 37 -13.77 -1.64 9.67
N MET A 38 -13.18 -0.47 9.37
CA MET A 38 -13.94 0.75 9.10
C MET A 38 -14.83 0.60 7.86
N SER A 39 -14.31 0.05 6.77
CA SER A 39 -15.09 -0.19 5.55
C SER A 39 -16.25 -1.16 5.80
N PHE A 40 -16.04 -2.22 6.57
CA PHE A 40 -17.15 -3.10 6.99
C PHE A 40 -18.16 -2.39 7.90
N GLY A 41 -17.69 -1.52 8.80
CA GLY A 41 -18.55 -0.68 9.63
C GLY A 41 -19.44 0.24 8.80
N VAL A 42 -18.84 0.95 7.83
CA VAL A 42 -19.60 1.81 6.89
C VAL A 42 -20.56 0.98 6.05
N ALA A 43 -20.14 -0.19 5.56
CA ALA A 43 -21.00 -1.08 4.79
C ALA A 43 -22.22 -1.53 5.60
N ALA A 44 -22.02 -2.00 6.83
CA ALA A 44 -23.09 -2.45 7.71
C ALA A 44 -24.08 -1.32 8.07
N LEU A 45 -23.56 -0.15 8.42
CA LEU A 45 -24.37 1.03 8.74
C LEU A 45 -25.18 1.50 7.52
N SER A 46 -24.57 1.57 6.35
CA SER A 46 -25.23 2.03 5.13
C SER A 46 -26.30 1.05 4.66
N LEU A 47 -26.03 -0.28 4.70
CA LEU A 47 -27.01 -1.30 4.35
C LEU A 47 -28.14 -1.36 5.36
N GLY A 48 -27.84 -1.25 6.67
CA GLY A 48 -28.85 -1.19 7.72
C GLY A 48 -29.75 0.04 7.59
N ALA A 49 -29.17 1.21 7.29
CA ALA A 49 -29.94 2.43 7.04
C ALA A 49 -30.79 2.30 5.77
N ALA A 50 -30.25 1.75 4.68
CA ALA A 50 -31.01 1.50 3.45
C ALA A 50 -32.23 0.61 3.72
N PHE A 51 -32.05 -0.48 4.46
CA PHE A 51 -33.13 -1.37 4.85
C PHE A 51 -34.18 -0.65 5.70
N ALA A 52 -33.78 0.11 6.72
CA ALA A 52 -34.72 0.83 7.58
C ALA A 52 -35.51 1.91 6.80
N LEU A 53 -34.87 2.64 5.92
CA LEU A 53 -35.52 3.67 5.08
C LEU A 53 -36.48 3.07 4.07
N ASP A 54 -36.21 1.87 3.54
CA ASP A 54 -37.10 1.14 2.64
C ASP A 54 -38.39 0.76 3.38
N GLN A 55 -38.29 0.29 4.64
CA GLN A 55 -39.48 -0.02 5.47
C GLN A 55 -40.31 1.22 5.82
N LEU A 56 -39.70 2.39 5.86
CA LEU A 56 -40.39 3.66 6.11
C LEU A 56 -41.01 4.29 4.85
N GLY A 57 -40.89 3.64 3.69
CA GLY A 57 -41.39 4.13 2.42
C GLY A 57 -40.67 5.36 1.86
N VAL A 58 -39.44 5.56 2.25
CA VAL A 58 -38.59 6.66 1.73
C VAL A 58 -38.34 6.45 0.24
N PRO A 59 -38.23 7.52 -0.58
CA PRO A 59 -38.00 7.39 -2.01
C PRO A 59 -36.81 6.50 -2.35
N ARG A 60 -37.00 5.59 -3.32
CA ARG A 60 -36.02 4.55 -3.72
C ARG A 60 -34.63 5.11 -4.06
N LEU A 61 -34.53 6.37 -4.46
CA LEU A 61 -33.24 7.01 -4.75
C LEU A 61 -32.30 6.99 -3.52
N TYR A 62 -32.82 7.36 -2.35
CA TYR A 62 -32.02 7.40 -1.11
C TYR A 62 -31.65 5.99 -0.64
N VAL A 63 -32.61 5.05 -0.73
CA VAL A 63 -32.37 3.64 -0.40
C VAL A 63 -31.31 3.04 -1.32
N ALA A 64 -31.40 3.30 -2.62
CA ALA A 64 -30.43 2.82 -3.60
C ALA A 64 -29.03 3.44 -3.39
N ALA A 65 -28.96 4.73 -3.08
CA ALA A 65 -27.69 5.41 -2.81
C ALA A 65 -26.97 4.82 -1.60
N LEU A 66 -27.69 4.60 -0.49
CA LEU A 66 -27.13 3.95 0.70
C LEU A 66 -26.80 2.47 0.47
N GLY A 67 -27.64 1.75 -0.26
CA GLY A 67 -27.37 0.37 -0.65
C GLY A 67 -26.08 0.26 -1.49
N TRP A 68 -25.92 1.15 -2.46
CA TRP A 68 -24.71 1.23 -3.28
C TRP A 68 -23.46 1.58 -2.46
N LEU A 69 -23.56 2.57 -1.56
CA LEU A 69 -22.46 2.94 -0.65
C LEU A 69 -22.05 1.75 0.22
N GLY A 70 -23.02 1.02 0.76
CA GLY A 70 -22.76 -0.16 1.57
C GLY A 70 -22.11 -1.29 0.78
N LEU A 71 -22.60 -1.57 -0.44
CA LEU A 71 -22.02 -2.60 -1.31
C LEU A 71 -20.57 -2.27 -1.70
N ILE A 72 -20.29 -1.03 -2.12
CA ILE A 72 -18.94 -0.62 -2.49
C ILE A 72 -17.99 -0.73 -1.31
N ASN A 73 -18.38 -0.27 -0.11
CA ASN A 73 -17.52 -0.39 1.06
C ASN A 73 -17.31 -1.85 1.48
N GLY A 74 -18.33 -2.70 1.38
CA GLY A 74 -18.20 -4.13 1.62
C GLY A 74 -17.22 -4.79 0.64
N PHE A 75 -17.37 -4.49 -0.65
CA PHE A 75 -16.46 -4.99 -1.68
C PHE A 75 -15.02 -4.49 -1.44
N LEU A 76 -14.85 -3.20 -1.12
CA LEU A 76 -13.55 -2.60 -0.85
C LEU A 76 -12.87 -3.25 0.38
N ALA A 77 -13.64 -3.54 1.44
CA ALA A 77 -13.14 -4.22 2.63
C ALA A 77 -12.63 -5.62 2.31
N VAL A 78 -13.42 -6.41 1.56
CA VAL A 78 -13.03 -7.77 1.13
C VAL A 78 -11.82 -7.72 0.21
N PHE A 79 -11.82 -6.81 -0.76
CA PHE A 79 -10.71 -6.64 -1.71
C PHE A 79 -9.41 -6.26 -1.00
N ASN A 80 -9.48 -5.32 -0.04
CA ASN A 80 -8.32 -4.91 0.73
C ASN A 80 -7.80 -6.00 1.68
N LEU A 81 -8.58 -7.02 2.00
CA LEU A 81 -8.15 -8.19 2.78
C LEU A 81 -7.48 -9.29 1.95
N LEU A 82 -7.39 -9.17 0.63
CA LEU A 82 -6.65 -10.12 -0.18
C LEU A 82 -5.18 -10.20 0.30
N PRO A 83 -4.64 -11.44 0.45
CA PRO A 83 -3.35 -11.67 1.12
C PRO A 83 -2.17 -11.31 0.22
N GLY A 84 -1.88 -10.03 0.07
CA GLY A 84 -0.76 -9.56 -0.73
C GLY A 84 -0.61 -8.04 -0.73
N ALA A 85 0.63 -7.56 -0.65
CA ALA A 85 0.92 -6.15 -0.81
C ALA A 85 0.63 -5.71 -2.28
N PRO A 86 0.14 -4.47 -2.50
CA PRO A 86 0.09 -3.34 -1.56
C PRO A 86 -1.18 -3.23 -0.71
N LEU A 87 -2.04 -4.24 -0.71
CA LEU A 87 -3.31 -4.23 0.02
C LEU A 87 -3.11 -4.39 1.54
N ASP A 88 -4.11 -3.99 2.34
CA ASP A 88 -4.06 -4.16 3.80
C ASP A 88 -3.91 -5.63 4.22
N GLY A 89 -4.51 -6.56 3.47
CA GLY A 89 -4.34 -8.00 3.64
C GLY A 89 -2.89 -8.47 3.46
N GLY A 90 -2.10 -7.77 2.66
CA GLY A 90 -0.65 -8.00 2.58
C GLY A 90 0.05 -7.62 3.88
N ARG A 91 -0.34 -6.51 4.53
CA ARG A 91 0.18 -6.11 5.84
C ARG A 91 -0.28 -7.07 6.95
N VAL A 92 -1.52 -7.56 6.88
CA VAL A 92 -2.02 -8.61 7.76
C VAL A 92 -1.17 -9.88 7.59
N LEU A 93 -0.93 -10.33 6.36
CA LEU A 93 -0.09 -11.48 6.06
C LEU A 93 1.33 -11.29 6.59
N ALA A 94 1.95 -10.13 6.35
CA ALA A 94 3.26 -9.79 6.87
C ALA A 94 3.30 -9.85 8.41
N ALA A 95 2.29 -9.28 9.08
CA ALA A 95 2.20 -9.30 10.54
C ALA A 95 2.10 -10.72 11.08
N VAL A 96 1.28 -11.59 10.47
CA VAL A 96 1.14 -12.99 10.86
C VAL A 96 2.45 -13.75 10.66
N ILE A 97 3.11 -13.61 9.50
CA ILE A 97 4.41 -14.25 9.24
C ILE A 97 5.46 -13.76 10.23
N TRP A 98 5.48 -12.45 10.53
CA TRP A 98 6.39 -11.88 11.53
C TRP A 98 6.15 -12.45 12.93
N MET A 99 4.89 -12.63 13.36
CA MET A 99 4.57 -13.26 14.64
C MET A 99 5.14 -14.70 14.73
N VAL A 100 5.08 -15.45 13.62
CA VAL A 100 5.49 -16.87 13.61
C VAL A 100 6.99 -17.02 13.43
N ARG A 101 7.62 -16.21 12.56
CA ARG A 101 9.04 -16.38 12.16
C ARG A 101 10.00 -15.41 12.85
N GLY A 102 9.50 -14.35 13.49
CA GLY A 102 10.32 -13.35 14.17
C GLY A 102 11.04 -12.36 13.24
N ASP A 103 11.08 -12.60 11.94
CA ASP A 103 11.78 -11.75 10.97
C ASP A 103 10.76 -10.87 10.21
N ARG A 104 10.82 -9.58 10.51
CA ARG A 104 9.92 -8.58 9.92
C ARG A 104 10.18 -8.35 8.44
N LEU A 105 11.44 -8.27 8.05
CA LEU A 105 11.81 -7.95 6.67
C LEU A 105 11.47 -9.10 5.74
N GLN A 106 11.76 -10.33 6.15
CA GLN A 106 11.35 -11.52 5.42
C GLN A 106 9.82 -11.61 5.30
N ALA A 107 9.09 -11.27 6.37
CA ALA A 107 7.63 -11.26 6.34
C ALA A 107 7.07 -10.27 5.30
N LYS A 108 7.62 -9.06 5.22
CA LYS A 108 7.26 -8.07 4.21
C LYS A 108 7.56 -8.56 2.77
N LEU A 109 8.71 -9.19 2.56
CA LEU A 109 9.07 -9.79 1.26
C LEU A 109 8.09 -10.90 0.85
N TRP A 110 7.68 -11.77 1.78
CA TRP A 110 6.69 -12.80 1.51
C TRP A 110 5.31 -12.22 1.18
N ALA A 111 4.90 -11.15 1.87
CA ALA A 111 3.66 -10.46 1.58
C ALA A 111 3.67 -9.78 0.19
N ALA A 112 4.79 -9.19 -0.21
CA ALA A 112 4.96 -8.63 -1.55
C ALA A 112 4.87 -9.71 -2.65
N ARG A 113 5.51 -10.87 -2.43
CA ARG A 113 5.39 -12.04 -3.34
C ARG A 113 3.95 -12.56 -3.40
N GLY A 114 3.25 -12.61 -2.26
CA GLY A 114 1.82 -12.93 -2.19
C GLY A 114 0.99 -11.99 -3.08
N GLY A 115 1.28 -10.69 -3.03
CA GLY A 115 0.64 -9.69 -3.88
C GLY A 115 0.83 -9.94 -5.38
N ARG A 116 2.03 -10.39 -5.79
CA ARG A 116 2.26 -10.80 -7.19
C ARG A 116 1.38 -11.99 -7.60
N ILE A 117 1.27 -12.99 -6.74
CA ILE A 117 0.42 -14.15 -7.02
C ILE A 117 -1.04 -13.73 -7.16
N VAL A 118 -1.55 -12.93 -6.20
CA VAL A 118 -2.91 -12.38 -6.25
C VAL A 118 -3.13 -11.56 -7.53
N SER A 119 -2.17 -10.72 -7.92
CA SER A 119 -2.25 -9.92 -9.14
C SER A 119 -2.33 -10.78 -10.40
N VAL A 120 -1.53 -11.85 -10.49
CA VAL A 120 -1.60 -12.82 -11.61
C VAL A 120 -2.96 -13.48 -11.67
N LEU A 121 -3.53 -13.88 -10.52
CA LEU A 121 -4.86 -14.48 -10.47
C LEU A 121 -5.94 -13.48 -10.94
N ILE A 122 -5.87 -12.22 -10.54
CA ILE A 122 -6.80 -11.18 -10.98
C ILE A 122 -6.70 -10.97 -12.50
N VAL A 123 -5.48 -10.90 -13.06
CA VAL A 123 -5.28 -10.81 -14.51
C VAL A 123 -5.87 -12.02 -15.21
N ALA A 124 -5.63 -13.23 -14.70
CA ALA A 124 -6.16 -14.47 -15.27
C ALA A 124 -7.70 -14.49 -15.27
N ILE A 125 -8.32 -14.03 -14.18
CA ILE A 125 -9.78 -13.85 -14.09
C ILE A 125 -10.26 -12.87 -15.15
N GLY A 126 -9.64 -11.70 -15.28
CA GLY A 126 -10.01 -10.71 -16.27
C GLY A 126 -9.87 -11.23 -17.73
N VAL A 127 -8.84 -12.00 -18.01
CA VAL A 127 -8.68 -12.69 -19.31
C VAL A 127 -9.82 -13.69 -19.51
N ALA A 128 -10.15 -14.48 -18.51
CA ALA A 128 -11.27 -15.42 -18.58
C ALA A 128 -12.61 -14.69 -18.81
N GLU A 129 -12.85 -13.55 -18.13
CA GLU A 129 -14.05 -12.72 -18.36
C GLU A 129 -14.15 -12.22 -19.81
N VAL A 130 -13.04 -11.78 -20.42
CA VAL A 130 -13.03 -11.32 -21.81
C VAL A 130 -13.34 -12.46 -22.78
N PHE A 131 -12.65 -13.60 -22.63
CA PHE A 131 -12.72 -14.67 -23.64
C PHE A 131 -13.88 -15.65 -23.42
N LEU A 132 -14.20 -15.98 -22.15
CA LEU A 132 -15.25 -16.95 -21.82
C LEU A 132 -16.62 -16.30 -21.64
N LEU A 133 -16.67 -15.15 -20.94
CA LEU A 133 -17.92 -14.46 -20.66
C LEU A 133 -18.23 -13.35 -21.66
N ARG A 134 -17.29 -13.03 -22.56
CA ARG A 134 -17.39 -11.93 -23.54
C ARG A 134 -17.80 -10.61 -22.88
N SER A 135 -17.34 -10.38 -21.64
CA SER A 135 -17.64 -9.20 -20.85
C SER A 135 -16.61 -8.12 -21.06
N GLY A 136 -17.06 -6.90 -21.37
CA GLY A 136 -16.18 -5.72 -21.41
C GLY A 136 -15.56 -5.37 -20.04
N GLY A 137 -16.14 -5.85 -18.95
CA GLY A 137 -15.61 -5.69 -17.58
C GLY A 137 -14.25 -6.36 -17.39
N GLY A 138 -13.96 -7.44 -18.14
CA GLY A 138 -12.71 -8.17 -18.04
C GLY A 138 -11.47 -7.30 -18.34
N LEU A 139 -11.59 -6.32 -19.24
CA LEU A 139 -10.48 -5.37 -19.49
C LEU A 139 -10.16 -4.53 -18.26
N TRP A 140 -11.20 -4.14 -17.51
CA TRP A 140 -11.03 -3.41 -16.24
C TRP A 140 -10.36 -4.28 -15.17
N THR A 141 -10.78 -5.53 -15.07
CA THR A 141 -10.19 -6.53 -14.17
C THR A 141 -8.72 -6.78 -14.50
N ILE A 142 -8.36 -6.89 -15.77
CA ILE A 142 -6.96 -7.00 -16.23
C ILE A 142 -6.15 -5.76 -15.82
N MET A 143 -6.71 -4.57 -16.02
CA MET A 143 -6.03 -3.30 -15.68
C MET A 143 -5.77 -3.21 -14.17
N ILE A 144 -6.74 -3.57 -13.34
CA ILE A 144 -6.56 -3.63 -11.88
C ILE A 144 -5.46 -4.63 -11.52
N GLY A 145 -5.48 -5.84 -12.06
CA GLY A 145 -4.47 -6.85 -11.81
C GLY A 145 -3.06 -6.42 -12.25
N TRP A 146 -2.94 -5.75 -13.40
CA TRP A 146 -1.69 -5.18 -13.86
C TRP A 146 -1.18 -4.05 -12.94
N PHE A 147 -2.05 -3.16 -12.52
CA PHE A 147 -1.71 -2.11 -11.55
C PHE A 147 -1.20 -2.69 -10.22
N LEU A 148 -1.92 -3.67 -9.69
CA LEU A 148 -1.50 -4.37 -8.47
C LEU A 148 -0.16 -5.09 -8.65
N MET A 149 0.09 -5.69 -9.82
CA MET A 149 1.35 -6.32 -10.14
C MET A 149 2.52 -5.34 -10.12
N THR A 150 2.33 -4.14 -10.72
CA THR A 150 3.38 -3.12 -10.73
C THR A 150 3.66 -2.60 -9.33
N ALA A 151 2.62 -2.37 -8.52
CA ALA A 151 2.75 -1.95 -7.14
C ALA A 151 3.41 -3.02 -6.25
N ALA A 152 3.02 -4.30 -6.40
CA ALA A 152 3.65 -5.40 -5.66
C ALA A 152 5.14 -5.56 -5.98
N ARG A 153 5.52 -5.36 -7.26
CA ARG A 153 6.94 -5.38 -7.68
C ARG A 153 7.73 -4.22 -7.08
N ALA A 154 7.14 -3.03 -7.02
CA ALA A 154 7.77 -1.86 -6.40
C ALA A 154 8.02 -2.09 -4.90
N GLU A 155 7.05 -2.66 -4.19
CA GLU A 155 7.20 -3.04 -2.78
C GLU A 155 8.28 -4.11 -2.58
N GLU A 156 8.30 -5.16 -3.42
CA GLU A 156 9.32 -6.21 -3.37
C GLU A 156 10.73 -5.63 -3.59
N ALA A 157 10.90 -4.75 -4.58
CA ALA A 157 12.18 -4.10 -4.86
C ALA A 157 12.63 -3.21 -3.69
N ARG A 158 11.70 -2.46 -3.09
CA ARG A 158 11.98 -1.64 -1.91
C ARG A 158 12.50 -2.48 -0.74
N TYR A 159 11.81 -3.56 -0.39
CA TYR A 159 12.23 -4.43 0.72
C TYR A 159 13.52 -5.21 0.40
N ALA A 160 13.73 -5.58 -0.86
CA ALA A 160 14.98 -6.20 -1.28
C ALA A 160 16.17 -5.23 -1.14
N SER A 161 15.98 -3.96 -1.50
CA SER A 161 17.00 -2.91 -1.30
C SER A 161 17.27 -2.67 0.18
N GLU A 162 16.22 -2.61 1.02
CA GLU A 162 16.35 -2.50 2.48
C GLU A 162 17.15 -3.68 3.06
N ALA A 163 16.89 -4.90 2.58
CA ALA A 163 17.63 -6.10 2.98
C ALA A 163 19.12 -6.03 2.58
N ALA A 164 19.40 -5.57 1.38
CA ALA A 164 20.78 -5.47 0.88
C ALA A 164 21.61 -4.40 1.61
N LEU A 165 20.96 -3.27 1.95
CA LEU A 165 21.61 -2.14 2.62
C LEU A 165 21.71 -2.31 4.14
N GLY A 166 20.91 -3.18 4.74
CA GLY A 166 20.86 -3.35 6.20
C GLY A 166 22.14 -3.83 6.85
N SER A 167 23.08 -4.41 6.07
CA SER A 167 24.40 -4.84 6.54
C SER A 167 25.54 -3.85 6.19
N VAL A 168 25.23 -2.79 5.41
CA VAL A 168 26.22 -1.80 4.98
C VAL A 168 26.29 -0.69 6.03
N SER A 169 27.49 -0.46 6.58
CA SER A 169 27.68 0.67 7.50
C SER A 169 27.73 1.99 6.73
N VAL A 170 27.34 3.08 7.39
CA VAL A 170 27.44 4.42 6.80
C VAL A 170 28.91 4.72 6.42
N SER A 171 29.87 4.24 7.22
CA SER A 171 31.30 4.39 6.95
C SER A 171 31.79 3.66 5.70
N ASP A 172 31.08 2.60 5.28
CA ASP A 172 31.43 1.84 4.09
C ASP A 172 30.79 2.44 2.81
N ALA A 173 29.63 3.10 2.99
CA ALA A 173 28.89 3.71 1.91
C ALA A 173 29.25 5.17 1.66
N MET A 174 29.81 5.85 2.66
CA MET A 174 30.17 7.27 2.54
C MET A 174 31.47 7.44 1.74
N GLU A 175 31.54 8.47 0.95
CA GLU A 175 32.79 8.96 0.36
C GLU A 175 33.69 9.48 1.48
N ARG A 176 34.89 8.89 1.63
CA ARG A 176 35.80 9.21 2.75
C ARG A 176 36.45 10.55 2.60
N ASP A 177 36.59 11.05 1.38
CA ASP A 177 37.13 12.35 1.06
C ASP A 177 36.18 13.11 0.12
N PRO A 178 35.04 13.58 0.64
CA PRO A 178 34.09 14.30 -0.19
C PRO A 178 34.70 15.62 -0.67
N ALA A 179 34.47 15.95 -1.93
CA ALA A 179 34.89 17.22 -2.48
C ALA A 179 34.34 18.37 -1.62
N SER A 180 35.26 19.11 -1.01
CA SER A 180 34.93 20.21 -0.13
C SER A 180 35.31 21.55 -0.76
N THR A 181 34.47 22.55 -0.56
CA THR A 181 34.73 23.91 -1.02
C THR A 181 34.59 24.89 0.14
N ARG A 182 35.20 26.08 -0.03
CA ARG A 182 35.15 27.11 1.02
C ARG A 182 33.74 27.68 1.14
N THR A 183 33.32 28.05 2.35
CA THR A 183 31.94 28.51 2.65
C THR A 183 31.52 29.76 1.88
N TRP A 184 32.47 30.54 1.35
CA TRP A 184 32.20 31.73 0.55
C TRP A 184 32.26 31.50 -0.97
N THR A 185 32.47 30.27 -1.43
CA THR A 185 32.46 29.92 -2.85
C THR A 185 31.01 29.90 -3.34
N THR A 186 30.74 30.51 -4.49
CA THR A 186 29.40 30.46 -5.07
C THR A 186 29.06 29.05 -5.55
N VAL A 187 27.77 28.70 -5.60
CA VAL A 187 27.34 27.37 -6.09
C VAL A 187 27.86 27.11 -7.52
N ALA A 188 27.87 28.15 -8.36
CA ALA A 188 28.40 28.08 -9.73
C ALA A 188 29.89 27.72 -9.76
N ASP A 189 30.68 28.36 -8.89
CA ASP A 189 32.12 28.10 -8.80
C ASP A 189 32.39 26.74 -8.14
N ALA A 190 31.56 26.32 -7.18
CA ALA A 190 31.67 25.02 -6.52
C ALA A 190 31.38 23.84 -7.48
N VAL A 191 30.43 24.01 -8.40
CA VAL A 191 30.14 23.01 -9.43
C VAL A 191 31.19 22.99 -10.55
N ALA A 192 31.75 24.14 -10.88
CA ALA A 192 32.78 24.25 -11.94
C ALA A 192 34.17 23.79 -11.49
N GLY A 193 34.53 23.95 -10.21
CA GLY A 193 35.85 23.66 -9.68
C GLY A 193 36.16 22.20 -9.37
N PRO A 194 35.41 21.52 -8.45
CA PRO A 194 35.77 20.18 -7.98
C PRO A 194 35.44 19.03 -8.94
N VAL A 195 34.49 19.22 -9.85
CA VAL A 195 34.13 18.20 -10.86
C VAL A 195 35.26 18.01 -11.89
N ALA A 196 36.15 18.99 -12.03
CA ALA A 196 37.29 18.90 -12.91
C ALA A 196 38.49 18.13 -12.29
N GLU A 197 38.57 17.99 -10.96
CA GLU A 197 39.68 17.32 -10.28
C GLU A 197 39.41 15.86 -9.87
N GLY A 198 38.11 15.42 -9.86
CA GLY A 198 37.73 14.06 -9.53
C GLY A 198 37.71 13.05 -10.68
N GLY A 199 38.27 13.41 -11.83
CA GLY A 199 38.26 12.62 -13.07
C GLY A 199 39.66 12.21 -13.54
N ALA A 200 40.60 11.86 -12.64
CA ALA A 200 41.90 11.29 -12.99
C ALA A 200 42.14 9.97 -12.23
#